data_e9cd8335a1de9db398d629e5947200bb
#
_entry.id   e9cd8335a1de9db398d629e5947200bb
#
_cell.length_a   1.000
_cell.length_b   1.000
_cell.length_c   1.000
_cell.angle_alpha   90.00
_cell.angle_beta   90.00
_cell.angle_gamma   90.00
#
_symmetry.space_group_name_H-M   'P 1'
#
loop_
_entity.id
_entity.type
_entity.pdbx_description
1 polymer ?
#
loop_
_entity_poly.entity_id
_entity_poly.type
_entity_poly.pdbx_seq_one_letter_code
_entity_poly.pdbx_strand_id
1 'polypeptide(L)'
;WIQTAKQSASQFLTTAGDVLQTTAHSIKEVADDLTEKTNAYIRDTVKAPEDCTYISSNLIAMGFPGNPKTKHMETKTNNRDLIAAFLQTKYHNHFHIFNLTEEKYDVMLFENAVSDYNFTGFSSPSIGMLFRICIDIEDWLAKSPDNIAVVHCYDGTGRTMTVCAAFLRWAGWFATAKEALDLCLVRRGLPLAAMLPSQLRFLD
;
A
#
# COMPACT_ATOMS: atom_id res chain seq x y z
N TRP A 1 -44.75 38.10 -35.54
CA TRP A 1 -44.59 38.45 -34.12
C TRP A 1 -44.52 37.21 -33.23
N ILE A 2 -45.48 36.30 -33.27
CA ILE A 2 -45.52 35.09 -32.43
C ILE A 2 -44.37 34.15 -32.77
N GLN A 3 -43.97 34.01 -34.02
CA GLN A 3 -42.87 33.15 -34.46
C GLN A 3 -41.50 33.70 -34.00
N THR A 4 -41.32 35.01 -34.07
CA THR A 4 -40.08 35.70 -33.63
C THR A 4 -39.90 35.59 -32.10
N ALA A 5 -41.00 35.73 -31.34
CA ALA A 5 -41.00 35.58 -29.88
C ALA A 5 -40.65 34.13 -29.45
N LYS A 6 -41.15 33.10 -30.14
CA LYS A 6 -40.83 31.70 -29.91
C LYS A 6 -39.34 31.37 -30.19
N GLN A 7 -38.79 31.93 -31.28
CA GLN A 7 -37.38 31.78 -31.59
C GLN A 7 -36.48 32.43 -30.54
N SER A 8 -36.78 33.64 -30.10
CA SER A 8 -36.01 34.33 -29.06
C SER A 8 -36.08 33.60 -27.71
N ALA A 9 -37.25 33.08 -27.33
CA ALA A 9 -37.38 32.28 -26.11
C ALA A 9 -36.59 30.96 -26.18
N SER A 10 -36.60 30.26 -27.33
CA SER A 10 -35.81 29.05 -27.53
C SER A 10 -34.30 29.31 -27.46
N GLN A 11 -33.81 30.38 -28.10
CA GLN A 11 -32.40 30.77 -28.02
C GLN A 11 -31.99 31.14 -26.60
N PHE A 12 -32.83 31.86 -25.87
CA PHE A 12 -32.55 32.21 -24.47
C PHE A 12 -32.44 30.97 -23.58
N LEU A 13 -33.34 29.99 -23.74
CA LEU A 13 -33.31 28.73 -22.99
C LEU A 13 -32.05 27.88 -23.31
N THR A 14 -31.64 27.85 -24.59
CA THR A 14 -30.43 27.15 -25.00
C THR A 14 -29.18 27.81 -24.38
N THR A 15 -29.07 29.13 -24.50
CA THR A 15 -27.96 29.92 -23.92
C THR A 15 -27.89 29.77 -22.39
N ALA A 16 -29.04 29.81 -21.72
CA ALA A 16 -29.10 29.61 -20.26
C ALA A 16 -28.70 28.18 -19.87
N GLY A 17 -29.11 27.18 -20.66
CA GLY A 17 -28.66 25.77 -20.47
C GLY A 17 -27.15 25.62 -20.62
N ASP A 18 -26.55 26.18 -21.66
CA ASP A 18 -25.10 26.14 -21.91
C ASP A 18 -24.32 26.85 -20.80
N VAL A 19 -24.77 28.00 -20.32
CA VAL A 19 -24.15 28.73 -19.21
C VAL A 19 -24.21 27.89 -17.92
N LEU A 20 -25.37 27.30 -17.60
CA LEU A 20 -25.51 26.43 -16.42
C LEU A 20 -24.60 25.20 -16.49
N GLN A 21 -24.48 24.56 -17.66
CA GLN A 21 -23.64 23.41 -17.87
C GLN A 21 -22.16 23.75 -17.75
N THR A 22 -21.73 24.87 -18.33
CA THR A 22 -20.36 25.39 -18.21
C THR A 22 -20.01 25.73 -16.76
N THR A 23 -20.94 26.40 -16.04
CA THR A 23 -20.74 26.74 -14.63
C THR A 23 -20.66 25.50 -13.75
N ALA A 24 -21.52 24.48 -13.98
CA ALA A 24 -21.47 23.23 -13.26
C ALA A 24 -20.15 22.46 -13.51
N HIS A 25 -19.65 22.48 -14.75
CA HIS A 25 -18.37 21.89 -15.10
C HIS A 25 -17.20 22.57 -14.37
N SER A 26 -17.15 23.91 -14.40
CA SER A 26 -16.11 24.69 -13.70
C SER A 26 -16.15 24.50 -12.18
N ILE A 27 -17.34 24.40 -11.58
CA ILE A 27 -17.48 24.10 -10.14
C ILE A 27 -16.94 22.71 -9.83
N LYS A 28 -17.22 21.72 -10.68
CA LYS A 28 -16.72 20.37 -10.51
C LYS A 28 -15.18 20.31 -10.60
N GLU A 29 -14.58 20.96 -11.59
CA GLU A 29 -13.11 21.03 -11.73
C GLU A 29 -12.43 21.66 -10.50
N VAL A 30 -12.99 22.74 -9.96
CA VAL A 30 -12.48 23.38 -8.74
C VAL A 30 -12.64 22.48 -7.53
N ALA A 31 -13.75 21.75 -7.41
CA ALA A 31 -13.97 20.81 -6.32
C ALA A 31 -13.01 19.62 -6.40
N ASP A 32 -12.76 19.08 -7.61
CA ASP A 32 -11.82 17.99 -7.84
C ASP A 32 -10.38 18.42 -7.52
N ASP A 33 -9.94 19.61 -7.97
CA ASP A 33 -8.62 20.19 -7.66
C ASP A 33 -8.43 20.43 -6.15
N LEU A 34 -9.44 20.95 -5.47
CA LEU A 34 -9.41 21.18 -4.02
C LEU A 34 -9.32 19.84 -3.24
N THR A 35 -10.05 18.83 -3.71
CA THR A 35 -10.03 17.50 -3.13
C THR A 35 -8.66 16.87 -3.31
N GLU A 36 -8.05 16.97 -4.49
CA GLU A 36 -6.72 16.45 -4.77
C GLU A 36 -5.64 17.13 -3.91
N LYS A 37 -5.67 18.45 -3.79
CA LYS A 37 -4.75 19.21 -2.92
C LYS A 37 -4.92 18.85 -1.45
N THR A 38 -6.15 18.67 -0.99
CA THR A 38 -6.45 18.25 0.39
C THR A 38 -5.91 16.84 0.65
N ASN A 39 -6.13 15.92 -0.28
CA ASN A 39 -5.63 14.55 -0.18
C ASN A 39 -4.10 14.49 -0.22
N ALA A 40 -3.45 15.32 -1.05
CA ALA A 40 -2.00 15.45 -1.09
C ALA A 40 -1.44 15.95 0.26
N TYR A 41 -2.05 17.00 0.84
CA TYR A 41 -1.67 17.50 2.16
C TYR A 41 -1.84 16.45 3.26
N ILE A 42 -2.95 15.69 3.26
CA ILE A 42 -3.18 14.60 4.22
C ILE A 42 -2.10 13.51 4.04
N ARG A 43 -1.82 13.09 2.81
CA ARG A 43 -0.77 12.10 2.51
C ARG A 43 0.59 12.50 3.09
N ASP A 44 0.96 13.76 2.98
CA ASP A 44 2.25 14.26 3.45
C ASP A 44 2.31 14.41 4.98
N THR A 45 1.18 14.68 5.64
CA THR A 45 1.11 14.94 7.08
C THR A 45 0.91 13.67 7.93
N VAL A 46 0.28 12.62 7.39
CA VAL A 46 0.02 11.39 8.13
C VAL A 46 1.29 10.58 8.29
N LYS A 47 1.78 10.47 9.52
CA LYS A 47 2.96 9.68 9.87
C LYS A 47 2.63 8.19 9.94
N ALA A 48 3.57 7.36 9.45
CA ALA A 48 3.48 5.92 9.63
C ALA A 48 3.47 5.55 11.12
N PRO A 49 2.68 4.53 11.54
CA PRO A 49 2.80 3.95 12.86
C PRO A 49 4.22 3.45 13.15
N GLU A 50 4.57 3.32 14.44
CA GLU A 50 5.94 3.02 14.89
C GLU A 50 6.56 1.78 14.22
N ASP A 51 5.76 0.76 13.95
CA ASP A 51 6.22 -0.50 13.35
C ASP A 51 5.94 -0.60 11.82
N CYS A 52 5.70 0.53 11.14
CA CYS A 52 5.62 0.63 9.69
C CYS A 52 6.85 1.32 9.13
N THR A 53 7.68 0.60 8.37
CA THR A 53 8.93 1.12 7.83
C THR A 53 8.89 1.16 6.31
N TYR A 54 9.16 2.31 5.72
CA TYR A 54 9.36 2.43 4.28
C TYR A 54 10.71 1.84 3.87
N ILE A 55 10.66 0.75 3.14
CA ILE A 55 11.84 0.15 2.51
C ILE A 55 12.20 0.92 1.24
N SER A 56 11.19 1.28 0.46
CA SER A 56 11.29 2.20 -0.68
C SER A 56 10.10 3.17 -0.69
N SER A 57 9.98 3.99 -1.72
CA SER A 57 8.83 4.91 -1.88
C SER A 57 7.47 4.20 -1.97
N ASN A 58 7.46 2.95 -2.45
CA ASN A 58 6.26 2.16 -2.72
C ASN A 58 6.25 0.77 -2.06
N LEU A 59 7.18 0.51 -1.13
CA LEU A 59 7.28 -0.75 -0.39
C LEU A 59 7.40 -0.48 1.11
N ILE A 60 6.45 -0.98 1.88
CA ILE A 60 6.42 -0.89 3.35
C ILE A 60 6.60 -2.27 3.96
N ALA A 61 7.44 -2.35 5.00
CA ALA A 61 7.58 -3.53 5.86
C ALA A 61 6.97 -3.23 7.24
N MET A 62 6.20 -4.18 7.78
CA MET A 62 5.63 -4.06 9.12
C MET A 62 5.56 -5.40 9.85
N GLY A 63 5.27 -5.38 11.13
CA GLY A 63 4.85 -6.56 11.91
C GLY A 63 3.37 -6.86 11.71
N PHE A 64 2.90 -7.97 12.30
CA PHE A 64 1.53 -8.46 12.19
C PHE A 64 0.52 -7.42 12.73
N PRO A 65 -0.55 -7.08 11.99
CA PRO A 65 -1.58 -6.18 12.43
C PRO A 65 -2.56 -6.89 13.39
N GLY A 66 -2.11 -7.07 14.64
CA GLY A 66 -2.84 -7.80 15.66
C GLY A 66 -3.92 -6.99 16.35
N ASN A 67 -4.87 -7.68 17.00
CA ASN A 67 -5.85 -7.05 17.86
C ASN A 67 -5.21 -6.78 19.23
N PRO A 68 -5.11 -5.51 19.69
CA PRO A 68 -4.51 -5.17 20.98
C PRO A 68 -5.27 -5.76 22.19
N LYS A 69 -6.49 -6.25 21.98
CA LYS A 69 -7.34 -6.86 23.00
C LYS A 69 -7.12 -8.38 23.16
N THR A 70 -6.48 -9.04 22.19
CA THR A 70 -6.20 -10.48 22.25
C THR A 70 -4.80 -10.73 22.78
N LYS A 71 -4.71 -11.23 24.03
CA LYS A 71 -3.47 -11.52 24.75
C LYS A 71 -2.67 -12.73 24.23
N HIS A 72 -2.93 -13.24 23.03
CA HIS A 72 -2.40 -14.55 22.61
C HIS A 72 -1.03 -14.54 21.90
N MET A 73 -0.41 -13.37 21.71
CA MET A 73 0.95 -13.33 21.17
C MET A 73 1.85 -12.43 22.00
N GLU A 74 2.92 -13.00 22.53
CA GLU A 74 4.02 -12.30 23.24
C GLU A 74 4.89 -11.46 22.27
N THR A 75 4.57 -11.45 20.98
CA THR A 75 5.24 -10.63 19.98
C THR A 75 4.65 -9.23 19.90
N LYS A 76 5.50 -8.24 19.65
CA LYS A 76 5.06 -6.86 19.33
C LYS A 76 4.15 -6.88 18.12
N THR A 77 2.84 -6.92 18.35
CA THR A 77 1.86 -6.80 17.28
C THR A 77 1.51 -5.34 17.08
N ASN A 78 1.46 -4.90 15.84
CA ASN A 78 0.91 -3.61 15.50
C ASN A 78 -0.56 -3.53 15.90
N ASN A 79 -0.99 -2.37 16.35
CA ASN A 79 -2.41 -2.11 16.51
C ASN A 79 -3.06 -2.04 15.11
N ARG A 80 -3.86 -3.06 14.76
CA ARG A 80 -4.51 -3.18 13.44
C ARG A 80 -5.38 -1.98 13.10
N ASP A 81 -6.06 -1.38 14.09
CA ASP A 81 -6.96 -0.26 13.87
C ASP A 81 -6.17 1.00 13.49
N LEU A 82 -4.98 1.20 14.10
CA LEU A 82 -4.07 2.28 13.72
C LEU A 82 -3.45 2.07 12.35
N ILE A 83 -3.07 0.82 12.02
CA ILE A 83 -2.56 0.48 10.68
C ILE A 83 -3.63 0.69 9.61
N ALA A 84 -4.86 0.21 9.86
CA ALA A 84 -5.97 0.39 8.93
C ALA A 84 -6.26 1.89 8.71
N ALA A 85 -6.36 2.67 9.78
CA ALA A 85 -6.56 4.11 9.68
C ALA A 85 -5.44 4.81 8.90
N PHE A 86 -4.18 4.43 9.15
CA PHE A 86 -3.03 4.97 8.44
C PHE A 86 -3.10 4.66 6.94
N LEU A 87 -3.30 3.39 6.57
CA LEU A 87 -3.32 2.96 5.17
C LEU A 87 -4.51 3.57 4.41
N GLN A 88 -5.70 3.55 5.00
CA GLN A 88 -6.90 4.15 4.41
C GLN A 88 -6.77 5.66 4.24
N THR A 89 -6.26 6.37 5.26
CA THR A 89 -6.15 7.83 5.19
C THR A 89 -5.08 8.28 4.20
N LYS A 90 -3.92 7.58 4.19
CA LYS A 90 -2.78 8.00 3.37
C LYS A 90 -2.83 7.48 1.95
N TYR A 91 -3.32 6.27 1.75
CA TYR A 91 -3.25 5.60 0.45
C TYR A 91 -4.60 5.21 -0.13
N HIS A 92 -5.66 5.19 0.71
CA HIS A 92 -7.01 4.79 0.26
C HIS A 92 -6.88 3.66 -0.80
N ASN A 93 -7.67 3.33 -1.65
CA ASN A 93 -7.61 2.22 -2.62
C ASN A 93 -6.22 1.92 -3.29
N HIS A 94 -5.14 2.57 -2.87
CA HIS A 94 -3.79 2.42 -3.42
C HIS A 94 -2.82 1.61 -2.56
N PHE A 95 -3.29 0.79 -1.64
CA PHE A 95 -2.44 -0.14 -0.89
C PHE A 95 -2.88 -1.59 -1.08
N HIS A 96 -1.94 -2.52 -0.98
CA HIS A 96 -2.21 -3.96 -0.90
C HIS A 96 -1.27 -4.61 0.10
N ILE A 97 -1.82 -5.47 0.96
CA ILE A 97 -1.07 -6.14 2.03
C ILE A 97 -0.75 -7.58 1.61
N PHE A 98 0.51 -7.94 1.73
CA PHE A 98 1.05 -9.27 1.45
C PHE A 98 1.33 -9.96 2.79
N ASN A 99 0.37 -10.75 3.26
CA ASN A 99 0.47 -11.49 4.51
C ASN A 99 1.27 -12.77 4.32
N LEU A 100 2.46 -12.81 4.89
CA LEU A 100 3.35 -13.97 4.82
C LEU A 100 3.06 -15.02 5.90
N THR A 101 2.15 -14.74 6.84
CA THR A 101 1.83 -15.66 7.93
C THR A 101 0.71 -16.61 7.55
N GLU A 102 0.57 -17.67 8.33
CA GLU A 102 -0.60 -18.57 8.30
C GLU A 102 -1.79 -18.01 9.08
N GLU A 103 -1.59 -16.94 9.87
CA GLU A 103 -2.63 -16.33 10.67
C GLU A 103 -3.42 -15.31 9.87
N LYS A 104 -4.74 -15.38 9.98
CA LYS A 104 -5.68 -14.50 9.29
C LYS A 104 -6.25 -13.46 10.25
N TYR A 105 -6.62 -12.33 9.69
CA TYR A 105 -7.30 -11.25 10.39
C TYR A 105 -8.46 -10.72 9.54
N ASP A 106 -9.24 -9.81 10.11
CA ASP A 106 -10.38 -9.20 9.43
C ASP A 106 -9.90 -8.31 8.29
N VAL A 107 -10.01 -8.81 7.06
CA VAL A 107 -9.59 -8.13 5.84
C VAL A 107 -10.48 -6.96 5.45
N MET A 108 -11.72 -6.89 5.98
CA MET A 108 -12.63 -5.78 5.71
C MET A 108 -12.10 -4.46 6.25
N LEU A 109 -11.32 -4.51 7.35
CA LEU A 109 -10.62 -3.33 7.89
C LEU A 109 -9.58 -2.78 6.93
N PHE A 110 -9.13 -3.56 5.94
CA PHE A 110 -8.15 -3.20 4.95
C PHE A 110 -8.73 -3.19 3.53
N GLU A 111 -10.03 -2.86 3.40
CA GLU A 111 -10.73 -2.74 2.10
C GLU A 111 -10.66 -4.02 1.25
N ASN A 112 -10.51 -5.18 1.90
CA ASN A 112 -10.24 -6.49 1.29
C ASN A 112 -8.94 -6.54 0.45
N ALA A 113 -8.03 -5.58 0.63
CA ALA A 113 -6.76 -5.48 -0.08
C ALA A 113 -5.66 -6.31 0.60
N VAL A 114 -5.89 -7.61 0.79
CA VAL A 114 -4.94 -8.53 1.46
C VAL A 114 -4.80 -9.80 0.64
N SER A 115 -3.56 -10.23 0.42
CA SER A 115 -3.21 -11.56 -0.13
C SER A 115 -2.51 -12.39 0.93
N ASP A 116 -3.01 -13.62 1.16
CA ASP A 116 -2.47 -14.58 2.14
C ASP A 116 -1.58 -15.62 1.44
N TYR A 117 -0.35 -15.78 1.88
CA TYR A 117 0.61 -16.74 1.33
C TYR A 117 0.82 -17.98 2.22
N ASN A 118 0.29 -17.98 3.44
CA ASN A 118 0.36 -19.10 4.38
C ASN A 118 1.78 -19.68 4.51
N PHE A 119 2.76 -18.82 4.66
CA PHE A 119 4.15 -19.19 4.76
C PHE A 119 4.43 -19.71 6.17
N THR A 120 4.38 -21.03 6.33
CA THR A 120 4.52 -21.69 7.63
C THR A 120 5.96 -21.68 8.15
N GLY A 121 6.09 -21.51 9.46
CA GLY A 121 7.38 -21.54 10.17
C GLY A 121 8.23 -20.31 9.99
N PHE A 122 9.48 -20.40 10.44
CA PHE A 122 10.45 -19.31 10.43
C PHE A 122 11.52 -19.45 9.33
N SER A 123 11.47 -20.52 8.54
CA SER A 123 12.43 -20.79 7.48
C SER A 123 12.27 -19.86 6.27
N SER A 124 13.09 -20.06 5.25
CA SER A 124 12.91 -19.39 3.96
C SER A 124 11.70 -19.96 3.20
N PRO A 125 11.03 -19.18 2.36
CA PRO A 125 9.97 -19.69 1.49
C PRO A 125 10.54 -20.70 0.47
N SER A 126 9.67 -21.48 -0.17
CA SER A 126 10.10 -22.14 -1.39
C SER A 126 10.39 -21.11 -2.48
N ILE A 127 11.30 -21.42 -3.39
CA ILE A 127 11.64 -20.53 -4.52
C ILE A 127 10.41 -20.18 -5.35
N GLY A 128 9.52 -21.15 -5.59
CA GLY A 128 8.27 -20.92 -6.32
C GLY A 128 7.31 -19.95 -5.61
N MET A 129 7.23 -20.06 -4.26
CA MET A 129 6.44 -19.10 -3.47
C MET A 129 7.05 -17.71 -3.51
N LEU A 130 8.37 -17.58 -3.40
CA LEU A 130 9.04 -16.29 -3.45
C LEU A 130 8.80 -15.60 -4.78
N PHE A 131 8.96 -16.31 -5.90
CA PHE A 131 8.69 -15.75 -7.23
C PHE A 131 7.22 -15.34 -7.37
N ARG A 132 6.30 -16.15 -6.85
CA ARG A 132 4.89 -15.79 -6.82
C ARG A 132 4.64 -14.46 -6.11
N ILE A 133 5.22 -14.29 -4.92
CA ILE A 133 5.07 -13.06 -4.14
C ILE A 133 5.68 -11.87 -4.90
N CYS A 134 6.86 -12.03 -5.49
CA CYS A 134 7.51 -10.96 -6.27
C CYS A 134 6.65 -10.54 -7.48
N ILE A 135 6.07 -11.49 -8.21
CA ILE A 135 5.18 -11.22 -9.35
C ILE A 135 3.91 -10.49 -8.86
N ASP A 136 3.28 -10.98 -7.80
CA ASP A 136 2.04 -10.39 -7.28
C ASP A 136 2.28 -8.95 -6.76
N ILE A 137 3.46 -8.66 -6.18
CA ILE A 137 3.86 -7.30 -5.78
C ILE A 137 4.09 -6.43 -7.04
N GLU A 138 4.83 -6.94 -8.03
CA GLU A 138 5.09 -6.22 -9.29
C GLU A 138 3.79 -5.89 -10.03
N ASP A 139 2.92 -6.87 -10.18
CA ASP A 139 1.60 -6.72 -10.82
C ASP A 139 0.73 -5.68 -10.11
N TRP A 140 0.80 -5.61 -8.78
CA TRP A 140 0.10 -4.60 -8.01
C TRP A 140 0.68 -3.20 -8.24
N LEU A 141 1.98 -3.06 -8.13
CA LEU A 141 2.68 -1.78 -8.29
C LEU A 141 2.61 -1.25 -9.73
N ALA A 142 2.53 -2.13 -10.73
CA ALA A 142 2.42 -1.75 -12.13
C ALA A 142 1.05 -1.15 -12.50
N LYS A 143 -0.01 -1.38 -11.70
CA LYS A 143 -1.36 -0.87 -11.99
C LYS A 143 -1.49 0.64 -11.81
N SER A 144 -0.71 1.23 -10.91
CA SER A 144 -0.71 2.68 -10.67
C SER A 144 0.61 3.12 -10.02
N PRO A 145 1.16 4.28 -10.37
CA PRO A 145 2.34 4.85 -9.71
C PRO A 145 2.10 5.20 -8.23
N ASP A 146 0.85 5.37 -7.83
CA ASP A 146 0.46 5.68 -6.44
C ASP A 146 0.33 4.43 -5.56
N ASN A 147 0.39 3.23 -6.15
CA ASN A 147 0.22 1.99 -5.43
C ASN A 147 1.37 1.70 -4.48
N ILE A 148 1.02 1.21 -3.29
CA ILE A 148 1.93 0.82 -2.21
C ILE A 148 1.75 -0.66 -1.92
N ALA A 149 2.85 -1.39 -1.87
CA ALA A 149 2.89 -2.76 -1.37
C ALA A 149 3.29 -2.77 0.11
N VAL A 150 2.52 -3.47 0.94
CA VAL A 150 2.78 -3.61 2.38
C VAL A 150 3.05 -5.08 2.68
N VAL A 151 4.26 -5.41 3.11
CA VAL A 151 4.68 -6.80 3.40
C VAL A 151 4.83 -6.99 4.88
N HIS A 152 4.25 -8.06 5.42
CA HIS A 152 4.41 -8.38 6.84
C HIS A 152 4.51 -9.88 7.11
N CYS A 153 5.19 -10.21 8.20
CA CYS A 153 5.09 -11.50 8.89
C CYS A 153 4.63 -11.26 10.34
N TYR A 154 5.04 -12.05 11.33
CA TYR A 154 4.67 -11.79 12.71
C TYR A 154 5.37 -10.57 13.30
N ASP A 155 6.68 -10.50 13.19
CA ASP A 155 7.53 -9.45 13.77
C ASP A 155 8.06 -8.43 12.75
N GLY A 156 7.75 -8.64 11.46
CA GLY A 156 8.27 -7.79 10.39
C GLY A 156 9.78 -7.88 10.19
N THR A 157 10.39 -8.99 10.60
CA THR A 157 11.84 -9.23 10.50
C THR A 157 12.17 -10.30 9.46
N GLY A 158 12.56 -11.49 9.84
CA GLY A 158 13.14 -12.51 8.97
C GLY A 158 12.43 -12.75 7.65
N ARG A 159 11.16 -13.20 7.66
CA ARG A 159 10.38 -13.47 6.44
C ARG A 159 10.12 -12.21 5.63
N THR A 160 9.75 -11.13 6.30
CA THR A 160 9.48 -9.84 5.67
C THR A 160 10.72 -9.29 4.98
N MET A 161 11.87 -9.28 5.65
CA MET A 161 13.13 -8.80 5.06
C MET A 161 13.58 -9.67 3.90
N THR A 162 13.43 -11.00 3.99
CA THR A 162 13.73 -11.93 2.89
C THR A 162 12.90 -11.60 1.64
N VAL A 163 11.60 -11.39 1.79
CA VAL A 163 10.71 -11.07 0.66
C VAL A 163 11.02 -9.67 0.10
N CYS A 164 11.20 -8.67 0.96
CA CYS A 164 11.52 -7.30 0.51
C CYS A 164 12.85 -7.25 -0.25
N ALA A 165 13.90 -7.93 0.26
CA ALA A 165 15.21 -8.00 -0.41
C ALA A 165 15.12 -8.72 -1.76
N ALA A 166 14.42 -9.85 -1.80
CA ALA A 166 14.20 -10.58 -3.05
C ALA A 166 13.43 -9.75 -4.07
N PHE A 167 12.39 -9.04 -3.64
CA PHE A 167 11.62 -8.16 -4.54
C PHE A 167 12.46 -7.00 -5.08
N LEU A 168 13.26 -6.33 -4.26
CA LEU A 168 14.15 -5.26 -4.73
C LEU A 168 15.20 -5.78 -5.73
N ARG A 169 15.70 -6.99 -5.54
CA ARG A 169 16.57 -7.65 -6.52
C ARG A 169 15.82 -8.02 -7.81
N TRP A 170 14.59 -8.56 -7.67
CA TRP A 170 13.69 -8.89 -8.77
C TRP A 170 13.41 -7.67 -9.64
N ALA A 171 13.06 -6.55 -9.02
CA ALA A 171 12.79 -5.28 -9.68
C ALA A 171 14.04 -4.60 -10.29
N GLY A 172 15.22 -5.22 -10.16
CA GLY A 172 16.46 -4.75 -10.77
C GLY A 172 17.13 -3.57 -10.04
N TRP A 173 16.71 -3.26 -8.81
CA TRP A 173 17.29 -2.12 -8.05
C TRP A 173 18.69 -2.43 -7.49
N PHE A 174 19.00 -3.71 -7.29
CA PHE A 174 20.29 -4.16 -6.74
C PHE A 174 20.88 -5.28 -7.60
N ALA A 175 22.20 -5.36 -7.65
CA ALA A 175 22.90 -6.43 -8.36
C ALA A 175 22.76 -7.78 -7.65
N THR A 176 22.66 -7.77 -6.32
CA THR A 176 22.50 -8.96 -5.48
C THR A 176 21.38 -8.80 -4.46
N ALA A 177 20.77 -9.92 -4.04
CA ALA A 177 19.77 -9.91 -2.98
C ALA A 177 20.37 -9.55 -1.62
N LYS A 178 21.66 -9.79 -1.42
CA LYS A 178 22.39 -9.42 -0.21
C LYS A 178 22.48 -7.89 -0.06
N GLU A 179 22.86 -7.17 -1.12
CA GLU A 179 22.87 -5.69 -1.11
C GLU A 179 21.48 -5.12 -0.84
N ALA A 180 20.45 -5.73 -1.44
CA ALA A 180 19.05 -5.35 -1.17
C ALA A 180 18.67 -5.62 0.30
N LEU A 181 19.12 -6.74 0.89
CA LEU A 181 18.89 -7.06 2.30
C LEU A 181 19.57 -6.05 3.23
N ASP A 182 20.78 -5.64 2.94
CA ASP A 182 21.50 -4.64 3.74
C ASP A 182 20.69 -3.32 3.81
N LEU A 183 20.14 -2.86 2.67
CA LEU A 183 19.22 -1.72 2.67
C LEU A 183 17.99 -1.97 3.55
N CYS A 184 17.34 -3.12 3.39
CA CYS A 184 16.13 -3.47 4.14
C CYS A 184 16.39 -3.43 5.65
N LEU A 185 17.49 -4.05 6.09
CA LEU A 185 17.89 -4.10 7.50
C LEU A 185 18.20 -2.71 8.06
N VAL A 186 18.95 -1.89 7.34
CA VAL A 186 19.26 -0.50 7.73
C VAL A 186 17.99 0.32 7.87
N ARG A 187 17.09 0.24 6.88
CA ARG A 187 15.79 0.97 6.92
C ARG A 187 14.93 0.55 8.09
N ARG A 188 14.91 -0.76 8.40
CA ARG A 188 14.12 -1.33 9.49
C ARG A 188 14.77 -1.15 10.86
N GLY A 189 16.05 -0.72 10.93
CA GLY A 189 16.81 -0.60 12.16
C GLY A 189 17.18 -1.98 12.77
N LEU A 190 17.39 -2.98 11.94
CA LEU A 190 17.67 -4.34 12.36
C LEU A 190 19.15 -4.70 12.13
N PRO A 191 19.79 -5.42 13.08
CA PRO A 191 21.10 -6.02 12.85
C PRO A 191 20.98 -7.28 11.95
N LEU A 192 22.06 -7.64 11.26
CA LEU A 192 22.12 -8.87 10.47
C LEU A 192 21.77 -10.13 11.28
N ALA A 193 22.09 -10.13 12.57
CA ALA A 193 21.76 -11.22 13.51
C ALA A 193 20.25 -11.43 13.73
N ALA A 194 19.39 -10.51 13.28
CA ALA A 194 17.94 -10.69 13.28
C ALA A 194 17.47 -11.67 12.19
N MET A 195 18.34 -11.99 11.21
CA MET A 195 18.08 -12.96 10.15
C MET A 195 18.56 -14.36 10.54
N LEU A 196 17.74 -15.37 10.21
CA LEU A 196 18.17 -16.75 10.38
C LEU A 196 19.25 -17.13 9.35
N PRO A 197 20.21 -18.01 9.71
CA PRO A 197 21.23 -18.47 8.77
C PRO A 197 20.65 -19.11 7.49
N SER A 198 19.48 -19.75 7.59
CA SER A 198 18.77 -20.30 6.43
C SER A 198 18.27 -19.21 5.48
N GLN A 199 17.78 -18.08 6.00
CA GLN A 199 17.32 -16.94 5.22
C GLN A 199 18.48 -16.23 4.52
N LEU A 200 19.61 -16.08 5.20
CA LEU A 200 20.82 -15.53 4.59
C LEU A 200 21.32 -16.38 3.43
N ARG A 201 21.47 -17.70 3.64
CA ARG A 201 21.88 -18.63 2.55
C ARG A 201 20.88 -18.70 1.40
N PHE A 202 19.64 -18.39 1.64
CA PHE A 202 18.60 -18.39 0.61
C PHE A 202 18.69 -17.18 -0.32
N LEU A 203 19.26 -16.08 0.16
CA LEU A 203 19.46 -14.83 -0.60
C LEU A 203 20.85 -14.74 -1.29
N ASP A 204 21.75 -15.66 -0.99
CA ASP A 204 23.07 -15.80 -1.66
C ASP A 204 22.89 -16.42 -3.06
#